data_9635e75b84c9e135ab3f81891372e94b
#
_entry.id   9635e75b84c9e135ab3f81891372e94b
#
_cell.length_a   1.000
_cell.length_b   1.000
_cell.length_c   1.000
_cell.angle_alpha   90.00
_cell.angle_beta   90.00
_cell.angle_gamma   90.00
#
_symmetry.space_group_name_H-M   'P 1'
#
loop_
_entity.id
_entity.type
_entity.pdbx_description
1 polymer ?
#
loop_
_entity_poly.entity_id
_entity_poly.type
_entity_poly.pdbx_seq_one_letter_code
_entity_poly.pdbx_strand_id
1 'polypeptide(L)'
;GLELEEAFTKSREKGYIDTVTKVGQAPKIYRFDNRSSAARKFIQTQNEHLVKNTCFICATDRLALGINQGLQSIGVEVPADFGIIGYDGVFLDQVSSPKLTTMKQAIVEMGEACGELLIQKIEHNDTSQRQQRFLPQLVVRESTR
;
A
#
# COMPACT_ATOMS: atom_id res chain seq x y z
N GLY A 1 -14.00 13.39 -0.60
CA GLY A 1 -12.79 12.77 -0.01
C GLY A 1 -12.95 11.26 0.19
N LEU A 2 -13.97 10.82 0.91
CA LEU A 2 -14.19 9.39 1.23
C LEU A 2 -14.43 8.51 0.00
N GLU A 3 -15.19 8.96 -0.99
CA GLU A 3 -15.48 8.20 -2.21
C GLU A 3 -14.22 7.92 -3.07
N LEU A 4 -13.30 8.87 -3.14
CA LEU A 4 -12.05 8.68 -3.88
C LEU A 4 -11.12 7.68 -3.17
N GLU A 5 -11.00 7.75 -1.85
CA GLU A 5 -10.21 6.80 -1.06
C GLU A 5 -10.75 5.37 -1.22
N GLU A 6 -12.06 5.22 -1.27
CA GLU A 6 -12.72 3.94 -1.52
C GLU A 6 -12.44 3.40 -2.93
N ALA A 7 -12.45 4.26 -3.96
CA ALA A 7 -12.19 3.86 -5.34
C ALA A 7 -10.75 3.34 -5.54
N PHE A 8 -9.75 4.02 -4.95
CA PHE A 8 -8.35 3.57 -5.02
C PHE A 8 -8.15 2.24 -4.29
N THR A 9 -8.76 2.08 -3.12
CA THR A 9 -8.69 0.83 -2.36
C THR A 9 -9.31 -0.33 -3.13
N LYS A 10 -10.49 -0.13 -3.74
CA LYS A 10 -11.16 -1.14 -4.57
C LYS A 10 -10.32 -1.58 -5.78
N SER A 11 -9.62 -0.65 -6.43
CA SER A 11 -8.75 -0.98 -7.56
C SER A 11 -7.55 -1.84 -7.14
N ARG A 12 -6.91 -1.54 -6.01
CA ARG A 12 -5.81 -2.34 -5.44
C ARG A 12 -6.29 -3.71 -5.00
N GLU A 13 -7.43 -3.78 -4.32
CA GLU A 13 -8.07 -5.02 -3.91
C GLU A 13 -8.41 -5.91 -5.12
N LYS A 14 -8.99 -5.33 -6.18
CA LYS A 14 -9.28 -6.05 -7.41
C LYS A 14 -8.02 -6.66 -8.03
N GLY A 15 -6.93 -5.91 -8.13
CA GLY A 15 -5.66 -6.42 -8.65
C GLY A 15 -5.13 -7.62 -7.85
N TYR A 16 -5.25 -7.59 -6.53
CA TYR A 16 -4.92 -8.71 -5.66
C TYR A 16 -5.82 -9.93 -5.94
N ILE A 17 -7.15 -9.73 -5.94
CA ILE A 17 -8.13 -10.82 -6.19
C ILE A 17 -7.86 -11.48 -7.55
N ASP A 18 -7.75 -10.67 -8.60
CA ASP A 18 -7.51 -11.17 -9.96
C ASP A 18 -6.21 -12.00 -10.03
N THR A 19 -5.17 -11.60 -9.31
CA THR A 19 -3.88 -12.29 -9.33
C THR A 19 -3.91 -13.61 -8.56
N VAL A 20 -4.42 -13.63 -7.33
CA VAL A 20 -4.44 -14.86 -6.52
C VAL A 20 -5.40 -15.90 -7.08
N THR A 21 -6.53 -15.45 -7.67
CA THR A 21 -7.49 -16.35 -8.32
C THR A 21 -6.91 -17.02 -9.56
N LYS A 22 -6.07 -16.32 -10.34
CA LYS A 22 -5.39 -16.89 -11.51
C LYS A 22 -4.46 -18.06 -11.15
N VAL A 23 -3.91 -18.06 -9.95
CA VAL A 23 -3.05 -19.17 -9.46
C VAL A 23 -3.84 -20.19 -8.61
N GLY A 24 -5.16 -20.15 -8.68
CA GLY A 24 -6.04 -21.12 -8.02
C GLY A 24 -6.16 -20.95 -6.50
N GLN A 25 -5.79 -19.78 -5.96
CA GLN A 25 -5.89 -19.51 -4.52
C GLN A 25 -7.11 -18.65 -4.19
N ALA A 26 -7.69 -18.87 -3.01
CA ALA A 26 -8.76 -18.04 -2.49
C ALA A 26 -8.18 -16.74 -1.89
N PRO A 27 -8.71 -15.56 -2.26
CA PRO A 27 -8.26 -14.29 -1.69
C PRO A 27 -8.63 -14.21 -0.20
N LYS A 28 -7.68 -13.72 0.61
CA LYS A 28 -7.90 -13.39 2.03
C LYS A 28 -7.81 -11.88 2.19
N ILE A 29 -8.91 -11.25 2.57
CA ILE A 29 -9.02 -9.80 2.64
C ILE A 29 -9.49 -9.40 4.03
N TYR A 30 -8.76 -8.48 4.64
CA TYR A 30 -9.08 -7.89 5.94
C TYR A 30 -9.34 -6.40 5.76
N ARG A 31 -10.43 -5.89 6.33
CA ARG A 31 -10.84 -4.50 6.21
C ARG A 31 -10.93 -3.85 7.58
N PHE A 32 -10.25 -2.73 7.73
CA PHE A 32 -10.27 -1.88 8.92
C PHE A 32 -9.87 -0.44 8.54
N ASP A 33 -10.01 0.49 9.48
CA ASP A 33 -9.65 1.89 9.25
C ASP A 33 -8.21 2.03 8.76
N ASN A 34 -7.95 2.99 7.85
CA ASN A 34 -6.61 3.30 7.34
C ASN A 34 -5.76 4.03 8.41
N ARG A 35 -5.50 3.34 9.52
CA ARG A 35 -4.68 3.79 10.65
C ARG A 35 -3.72 2.70 11.08
N SER A 36 -2.48 3.06 11.37
CA SER A 36 -1.49 2.10 11.87
C SER A 36 -1.94 1.43 13.18
N SER A 37 -2.63 2.16 14.06
CA SER A 37 -3.20 1.60 15.29
C SER A 37 -4.26 0.54 15.06
N ALA A 38 -5.11 0.68 14.04
CA ALA A 38 -6.12 -0.32 13.67
C ALA A 38 -5.45 -1.59 13.13
N ALA A 39 -4.46 -1.45 12.26
CA ALA A 39 -3.68 -2.56 11.71
C ALA A 39 -2.89 -3.30 12.81
N ARG A 40 -2.26 -2.56 13.73
CA ARG A 40 -1.58 -3.15 14.90
C ARG A 40 -2.55 -3.94 15.77
N LYS A 41 -3.70 -3.36 16.12
CA LYS A 41 -4.73 -4.04 16.93
C LYS A 41 -5.23 -5.31 16.25
N PHE A 42 -5.44 -5.28 14.92
CA PHE A 42 -5.83 -6.46 14.14
C PHE A 42 -4.87 -7.63 14.38
N ILE A 43 -3.56 -7.42 14.23
CA ILE A 43 -2.56 -8.46 14.47
C ILE A 43 -2.63 -9.00 15.90
N GLN A 44 -2.73 -8.14 16.89
CA GLN A 44 -2.80 -8.52 18.30
C GLN A 44 -4.03 -9.37 18.64
N THR A 45 -5.16 -9.14 17.94
CA THR A 45 -6.41 -9.89 18.15
C THR A 45 -6.51 -11.17 17.31
N GLN A 46 -5.75 -11.28 16.22
CA GLN A 46 -5.78 -12.42 15.30
C GLN A 46 -4.54 -13.31 15.38
N ASN A 47 -3.68 -13.13 16.38
CA ASN A 47 -2.38 -13.81 16.49
C ASN A 47 -2.49 -15.35 16.37
N GLU A 48 -3.51 -15.97 16.95
CA GLU A 48 -3.72 -17.42 16.93
C GLU A 48 -4.15 -17.95 15.54
N HIS A 49 -4.62 -17.08 14.66
CA HIS A 49 -5.08 -17.44 13.31
C HIS A 49 -4.08 -17.09 12.21
N LEU A 50 -2.92 -16.52 12.58
CA LEU A 50 -1.89 -16.15 11.62
C LEU A 50 -1.13 -17.39 11.13
N VAL A 51 -1.04 -17.54 9.83
CA VAL A 51 -0.31 -18.63 9.19
C VAL A 51 1.06 -18.12 8.74
N LYS A 52 2.13 -18.69 9.31
CA LYS A 52 3.51 -18.37 8.94
C LYS A 52 3.79 -18.62 7.44
N ASN A 53 4.85 -18.03 6.93
CA ASN A 53 5.22 -18.06 5.50
C ASN A 53 4.18 -17.44 4.57
N THR A 54 3.45 -16.43 5.05
CA THR A 54 2.54 -15.61 4.27
C THR A 54 3.05 -14.18 4.16
N CYS A 55 2.49 -13.41 3.22
CA CYS A 55 2.83 -12.00 3.03
C CYS A 55 1.56 -11.15 3.15
N PHE A 56 1.64 -10.08 3.95
CA PHE A 56 0.63 -9.04 4.00
C PHE A 56 0.85 -8.03 2.88
N ILE A 57 -0.11 -7.90 1.98
CA ILE A 57 -0.14 -6.83 0.98
C ILE A 57 -1.07 -5.74 1.52
N CYS A 58 -0.49 -4.63 1.93
CA CYS A 58 -1.21 -3.54 2.57
C CYS A 58 -1.61 -2.47 1.54
N ALA A 59 -2.80 -1.92 1.70
CA ALA A 59 -3.29 -0.86 0.81
C ALA A 59 -2.50 0.45 0.93
N THR A 60 -1.79 0.67 2.04
CA THR A 60 -0.92 1.84 2.26
C THR A 60 0.30 1.48 3.11
N ASP A 61 1.38 2.28 3.04
CA ASP A 61 2.56 2.13 3.92
C ASP A 61 2.20 2.33 5.39
N ARG A 62 1.19 3.17 5.67
CA ARG A 62 0.68 3.39 7.03
C ARG A 62 0.11 2.11 7.64
N LEU A 63 -0.64 1.33 6.87
CA LEU A 63 -1.15 0.03 7.30
C LEU A 63 -0.02 -0.98 7.44
N ALA A 64 0.92 -1.02 6.50
CA ALA A 64 2.09 -1.88 6.54
C ALA A 64 2.92 -1.65 7.82
N LEU A 65 3.14 -0.39 8.19
CA LEU A 65 3.80 -0.03 9.45
C LEU A 65 3.03 -0.56 10.67
N GLY A 66 1.71 -0.44 10.67
CA GLY A 66 0.86 -0.95 11.75
C GLY A 66 0.92 -2.48 11.87
N ILE A 67 0.89 -3.20 10.74
CA ILE A 67 1.09 -4.66 10.71
C ILE A 67 2.45 -5.03 11.27
N ASN A 68 3.53 -4.37 10.81
CA ASN A 68 4.89 -4.61 11.31
C ASN A 68 5.00 -4.43 12.83
N GLN A 69 4.49 -3.32 13.36
CA GLN A 69 4.45 -3.06 14.81
C GLN A 69 3.62 -4.10 15.57
N GLY A 70 2.52 -4.56 14.98
CA GLY A 70 1.69 -5.62 15.54
C GLY A 70 2.46 -6.94 15.65
N LEU A 71 3.10 -7.40 14.57
CA LEU A 71 3.89 -8.62 14.52
C LEU A 71 5.06 -8.57 15.52
N GLN A 72 5.80 -7.47 15.57
CA GLN A 72 6.86 -7.26 16.55
C GLN A 72 6.35 -7.35 17.99
N SER A 73 5.17 -6.81 18.29
CA SER A 73 4.59 -6.82 19.65
C SER A 73 4.19 -8.21 20.14
N ILE A 74 4.06 -9.18 19.24
CA ILE A 74 3.78 -10.60 19.57
C ILE A 74 4.98 -11.51 19.32
N GLY A 75 6.18 -10.94 19.13
CA GLY A 75 7.44 -11.69 18.99
C GLY A 75 7.61 -12.40 17.63
N VAL A 76 6.94 -11.93 16.59
CA VAL A 76 7.01 -12.48 15.24
C VAL A 76 7.99 -11.68 14.39
N GLU A 77 8.84 -12.37 13.64
CA GLU A 77 9.90 -11.76 12.84
C GLU A 77 9.47 -11.49 11.39
N VAL A 78 9.84 -10.31 10.90
CA VAL A 78 9.69 -9.88 9.52
C VAL A 78 11.11 -9.70 8.94
N PRO A 79 11.44 -10.33 7.83
CA PRO A 79 10.62 -11.13 6.91
C PRO A 79 10.61 -12.63 7.21
N ALA A 80 11.23 -13.11 8.28
CA ALA A 80 11.45 -14.55 8.54
C ALA A 80 10.14 -15.34 8.61
N ASP A 81 9.18 -14.90 9.40
CA ASP A 81 7.88 -15.55 9.56
C ASP A 81 6.82 -15.00 8.61
N PHE A 82 6.83 -13.68 8.38
CA PHE A 82 5.86 -12.97 7.51
C PHE A 82 6.55 -11.92 6.65
N GLY A 83 6.17 -11.87 5.36
CA GLY A 83 6.49 -10.74 4.51
C GLY A 83 5.49 -9.59 4.66
N ILE A 84 5.92 -8.36 4.38
CA ILE A 84 5.04 -7.19 4.34
C ILE A 84 5.36 -6.36 3.10
N ILE A 85 4.32 -6.02 2.33
CA ILE A 85 4.40 -5.09 1.20
C ILE A 85 3.45 -3.93 1.47
N GLY A 86 3.96 -2.71 1.38
CA GLY A 86 3.20 -1.49 1.47
C GLY A 86 2.80 -0.92 0.11
N TYR A 87 2.19 0.24 0.16
CA TYR A 87 1.85 1.05 -1.02
C TYR A 87 1.96 2.52 -0.64
N ASP A 88 2.47 3.35 -1.51
CA ASP A 88 2.66 4.79 -1.60
C ASP A 88 4.14 5.17 -1.76
N GLY A 89 5.07 4.53 -1.08
CA GLY A 89 6.50 4.83 -1.15
C GLY A 89 6.85 6.15 -0.45
N VAL A 90 6.16 6.45 0.66
CA VAL A 90 6.42 7.64 1.48
C VAL A 90 7.55 7.40 2.46
N PHE A 91 8.03 8.47 3.13
CA PHE A 91 9.17 8.41 4.06
C PHE A 91 9.10 7.30 5.12
N LEU A 92 7.89 6.90 5.53
CA LEU A 92 7.65 5.85 6.53
C LEU A 92 8.26 4.49 6.14
N ASP A 93 8.36 4.21 4.85
CA ASP A 93 8.92 2.96 4.32
C ASP A 93 10.43 2.82 4.56
N GLN A 94 11.12 3.96 4.71
CA GLN A 94 12.57 4.02 4.87
C GLN A 94 13.01 4.04 6.35
N VAL A 95 12.14 4.53 7.25
CA VAL A 95 12.46 4.64 8.69
C VAL A 95 11.92 3.47 9.51
N SER A 96 11.11 2.57 8.91
CA SER A 96 10.68 1.36 9.58
C SER A 96 11.83 0.37 9.75
N SER A 97 11.73 -0.50 10.75
CA SER A 97 12.63 -1.64 10.92
C SER A 97 11.80 -2.91 11.00
N PRO A 98 11.95 -3.86 10.03
CA PRO A 98 12.73 -3.72 8.78
C PRO A 98 12.17 -2.64 7.83
N LYS A 99 13.01 -2.14 6.90
CA LYS A 99 12.58 -1.21 5.85
C LYS A 99 11.55 -1.87 4.94
N LEU A 100 10.45 -1.15 4.65
CA LEU A 100 9.32 -1.72 3.93
C LEU A 100 9.57 -1.83 2.41
N THR A 101 9.32 -3.01 1.87
CA THR A 101 9.03 -3.20 0.45
C THR A 101 7.72 -2.51 0.13
N THR A 102 7.65 -1.69 -0.91
CA THR A 102 6.46 -0.90 -1.23
C THR A 102 6.29 -0.65 -2.73
N MET A 103 5.06 -0.43 -3.15
CA MET A 103 4.74 0.14 -4.46
C MET A 103 4.88 1.66 -4.38
N LYS A 104 6.03 2.19 -4.83
CA LYS A 104 6.33 3.63 -4.82
C LYS A 104 5.56 4.33 -5.94
N GLN A 105 4.79 5.35 -5.60
CA GLN A 105 4.12 6.23 -6.55
C GLN A 105 5.08 7.32 -7.05
N ALA A 106 4.89 7.77 -8.30
CA ALA A 106 5.63 8.88 -8.93
C ALA A 106 5.07 10.24 -8.45
N ILE A 107 5.13 10.51 -7.13
CA ILE A 107 4.42 11.64 -6.51
C ILE A 107 4.96 12.98 -7.01
N VAL A 108 6.27 13.09 -7.19
CA VAL A 108 6.92 14.34 -7.67
C VAL A 108 6.50 14.61 -9.10
N GLU A 109 6.65 13.64 -9.98
CA GLU A 109 6.29 13.73 -11.40
C GLU A 109 4.78 14.00 -11.59
N MET A 110 3.95 13.43 -10.74
CA MET A 110 2.50 13.73 -10.71
C MET A 110 2.25 15.18 -10.31
N GLY A 111 2.96 15.70 -9.31
CA GLY A 111 2.84 17.09 -8.88
C GLY A 111 3.28 18.07 -9.96
N GLU A 112 4.43 17.82 -10.58
CA GLU A 112 4.95 18.62 -11.69
C GLU A 112 3.96 18.65 -12.86
N ALA A 113 3.49 17.48 -13.32
CA ALA A 113 2.52 17.40 -14.41
C ALA A 113 1.18 18.11 -14.09
N CYS A 114 0.71 18.03 -12.86
CA CYS A 114 -0.47 18.77 -12.41
C CYS A 114 -0.25 20.29 -12.49
N GLY A 115 0.92 20.76 -12.05
CA GLY A 115 1.28 22.18 -12.14
C GLY A 115 1.33 22.67 -13.59
N GLU A 116 2.02 21.93 -14.45
CA GLU A 116 2.12 22.25 -15.88
C GLU A 116 0.75 22.29 -16.58
N LEU A 117 -0.09 21.28 -16.33
CA LEU A 117 -1.45 21.23 -16.88
C LEU A 117 -2.31 22.40 -16.40
N LEU A 118 -2.17 22.81 -15.14
CA LEU A 118 -2.89 23.96 -14.61
C LEU A 118 -2.46 25.26 -15.28
N ILE A 119 -1.15 25.50 -15.42
CA ILE A 119 -0.61 26.69 -16.09
C ILE A 119 -1.10 26.74 -17.53
N GLN A 120 -0.99 25.64 -18.29
CA GLN A 120 -1.46 25.58 -19.68
C GLN A 120 -2.96 25.91 -19.80
N LYS A 121 -3.78 25.42 -18.86
CA LYS A 121 -5.22 25.72 -18.85
C LYS A 121 -5.51 27.20 -18.60
N ILE A 122 -4.75 27.83 -17.73
CA ILE A 122 -4.92 29.27 -17.41
C ILE A 122 -4.46 30.12 -18.58
N GLU A 123 -3.28 29.87 -19.15
CA GLU A 123 -2.68 30.66 -20.20
C GLU A 123 -3.42 30.55 -21.54
N HIS A 124 -3.92 29.35 -21.86
CA HIS A 124 -4.55 29.08 -23.15
C HIS A 124 -6.08 28.97 -23.08
N ASN A 125 -6.67 29.25 -21.91
CA ASN A 125 -8.12 29.07 -21.67
C ASN A 125 -8.65 27.70 -22.14
N ASP A 126 -7.80 26.65 -21.96
CA ASP A 126 -8.08 25.28 -22.43
C ASP A 126 -9.00 24.56 -21.43
N THR A 127 -10.25 24.32 -21.88
CA THR A 127 -11.25 23.59 -21.08
C THR A 127 -11.24 22.09 -21.33
N SER A 128 -10.32 21.56 -22.16
CA SER A 128 -10.23 20.14 -22.46
C SER A 128 -9.92 19.32 -21.23
N GLN A 129 -10.50 18.12 -21.15
CA GLN A 129 -10.14 17.14 -20.12
C GLN A 129 -8.90 16.36 -20.59
N ARG A 130 -7.83 16.44 -19.81
CA ARG A 130 -6.61 15.67 -20.05
C ARG A 130 -6.40 14.68 -18.91
N GLN A 131 -5.99 13.47 -19.25
CA GLN A 131 -5.63 12.45 -18.29
C GLN A 131 -4.19 12.02 -18.54
N GLN A 132 -3.38 12.01 -17.48
CA GLN A 132 -2.04 11.45 -17.49
C GLN A 132 -1.97 10.34 -16.46
N ARG A 133 -1.32 9.21 -16.81
CA ARG A 133 -1.17 8.05 -15.94
C ARG A 133 0.29 7.85 -15.61
N PHE A 134 0.57 7.65 -14.34
CA PHE A 134 1.89 7.32 -13.82
C PHE A 134 1.86 5.91 -13.24
N LEU A 135 2.79 5.07 -13.65
CA LEU A 135 2.87 3.71 -13.14
C LEU A 135 3.70 3.70 -11.86
N PRO A 136 3.22 3.07 -10.78
CA PRO A 136 4.02 2.87 -9.58
C PRO A 136 5.13 1.85 -9.85
N GLN A 137 6.19 1.91 -9.06
CA GLN A 137 7.33 1.00 -9.13
C GLN A 137 7.44 0.17 -7.85
N LEU A 138 7.68 -1.14 -7.98
CA LEU A 138 7.97 -1.98 -6.82
C LEU A 138 9.40 -1.70 -6.36
N VAL A 139 9.55 -1.27 -5.12
CA VAL A 139 10.83 -1.08 -4.45
C VAL A 139 10.97 -2.17 -3.39
N VAL A 140 11.79 -3.18 -3.69
CA VAL A 140 12.04 -4.30 -2.78
C VAL A 140 13.04 -3.87 -1.70
N ARG A 141 12.72 -4.19 -0.43
CA ARG A 141 13.54 -3.91 0.74
C ARG A 141 13.51 -5.09 1.73
N GLU A 142 13.82 -4.81 2.97
CA GLU A 142 14.06 -5.81 4.03
C GLU A 142 12.78 -6.53 4.51
N SER A 143 11.59 -5.97 4.31
CA SER A 143 10.33 -6.58 4.79
C SER A 143 9.80 -7.72 3.91
N THR A 144 10.49 -8.06 2.85
CA THR A 144 10.26 -9.25 2.02
C THR A 144 11.57 -9.99 1.75
N ARG A 145 11.47 -11.28 1.43
CA ARG A 145 12.64 -12.11 1.08
C ARG A 145 13.01 -11.90 -0.39
#